data_fca94d103a09f8ab0ce5d2f2a441687a
#
_entry.id   fca94d103a09f8ab0ce5d2f2a441687a
#
_cell.length_a   1.000
_cell.length_b   1.000
_cell.length_c   1.000
_cell.angle_alpha   90.00
_cell.angle_beta   90.00
_cell.angle_gamma   90.00
#
_symmetry.space_group_name_H-M   'P 1'
#
loop_
_entity.id
_entity.type
_entity.pdbx_description
1 polymer ?
#
loop_
_entity_poly.entity_id
_entity_poly.type
_entity_poly.pdbx_seq_one_letter_code
_entity_poly.pdbx_strand_id
1 'polypeptide(L)'
;ALLAGHFLLTSGKHSSVYLEKFMVLQQPGYTEMLCKNIAEHFRKKKIDVVLGAAVGGIIIAYETARHLKTRAVFMEREEGKLKLRRNFEIKEGENVLIVEDIVTTGGSVQELIDELKANYKCNIAGIGIFIDRSGGRADFGVEDTFALAKLDVKAYEEKDCPMCKDSVPLTKRGSRNLAKK
;
A
#
# COMPACT_ATOMS: atom_id res chain seq x y z
N ALA A 1 9.09 -11.72 6.47
CA ALA A 1 8.28 -11.06 5.45
C ALA A 1 9.02 -10.83 4.13
N LEU A 2 10.35 -10.68 4.18
CA LEU A 2 11.20 -10.61 2.99
C LEU A 2 11.66 -12.04 2.65
N LEU A 3 11.25 -12.54 1.49
CA LEU A 3 11.60 -13.88 1.01
C LEU A 3 12.62 -13.75 -0.11
N ALA A 4 13.70 -14.54 -0.06
CA ALA A 4 14.66 -14.67 -1.14
C ALA A 4 14.31 -15.88 -2.03
N GLY A 5 14.47 -15.76 -3.34
CA GLY A 5 14.14 -16.82 -4.30
C GLY A 5 13.95 -16.27 -5.70
N HIS A 6 13.23 -17.00 -6.57
CA HIS A 6 12.88 -16.57 -7.91
C HIS A 6 11.34 -16.41 -8.00
N PHE A 7 10.88 -15.18 -8.10
CA PHE A 7 9.46 -14.85 -8.00
C PHE A 7 8.92 -14.18 -9.27
N LEU A 8 7.74 -14.63 -9.72
CA LEU A 8 6.97 -13.95 -10.75
C LEU A 8 6.10 -12.87 -10.08
N LEU A 9 6.34 -11.63 -10.44
CA LEU A 9 5.57 -10.47 -9.96
C LEU A 9 4.27 -10.30 -10.75
N THR A 10 3.31 -9.55 -10.19
CA THR A 10 2.03 -9.24 -10.86
C THR A 10 2.22 -8.48 -12.18
N SER A 11 3.34 -7.76 -12.33
CA SER A 11 3.73 -7.08 -13.57
C SER A 11 4.23 -8.01 -14.68
N GLY A 12 4.36 -9.31 -14.41
CA GLY A 12 5.00 -10.28 -15.32
C GLY A 12 6.51 -10.32 -15.22
N LYS A 13 7.13 -9.40 -14.49
CA LYS A 13 8.58 -9.37 -14.27
C LYS A 13 9.01 -10.34 -13.18
N HIS A 14 10.29 -10.70 -13.19
CA HIS A 14 10.93 -11.57 -12.22
C HIS A 14 11.67 -10.79 -11.15
N SER A 15 11.71 -11.31 -9.92
CA SER A 15 12.45 -10.70 -8.82
C SER A 15 13.13 -11.78 -7.97
N SER A 16 14.33 -11.45 -7.44
CA SER A 16 15.01 -12.30 -6.45
C SER A 16 14.41 -12.18 -5.04
N VAL A 17 13.46 -11.25 -4.86
CA VAL A 17 12.87 -10.95 -3.56
C VAL A 17 11.36 -10.79 -3.68
N TYR A 18 10.64 -11.33 -2.70
CA TYR A 18 9.19 -11.15 -2.55
C TYR A 18 8.86 -10.67 -1.14
N LEU A 19 8.01 -9.65 -1.05
CA LEU A 19 7.49 -9.15 0.22
C LEU A 19 6.14 -9.79 0.52
N GLU A 20 6.12 -10.66 1.54
CA GLU A 20 4.89 -11.28 2.03
C GLU A 20 4.33 -10.47 3.19
N LYS A 21 3.55 -9.45 2.86
CA LYS A 21 3.02 -8.49 3.82
C LYS A 21 2.16 -9.10 4.91
N PHE A 22 1.39 -10.13 4.59
CA PHE A 22 0.51 -10.77 5.56
C PHE A 22 1.25 -11.57 6.64
N MET A 23 2.51 -11.93 6.42
CA MET A 23 3.35 -12.47 7.49
C MET A 23 3.62 -11.46 8.60
N VAL A 24 3.60 -10.16 8.27
CA VAL A 24 3.71 -9.08 9.26
C VAL A 24 2.34 -8.72 9.80
N LEU A 25 1.37 -8.47 8.92
CA LEU A 25 0.03 -7.99 9.31
C LEU A 25 -0.75 -8.99 10.19
N GLN A 26 -0.45 -10.28 10.11
CA GLN A 26 -1.03 -11.29 11.00
C GLN A 26 -0.49 -11.24 12.44
N GLN A 27 0.59 -10.48 12.67
CA GLN A 27 1.22 -10.34 13.99
C GLN A 27 0.84 -8.98 14.58
N PRO A 28 -0.14 -8.91 15.52
CA PRO A 28 -0.64 -7.64 16.04
C PRO A 28 0.46 -6.71 16.56
N GLY A 29 1.45 -7.24 17.32
CA GLY A 29 2.52 -6.44 17.88
C GLY A 29 3.43 -5.79 16.82
N TYR A 30 3.70 -6.46 15.69
CA TYR A 30 4.46 -5.86 14.60
C TYR A 30 3.63 -4.82 13.85
N THR A 31 2.36 -5.11 13.61
CA THR A 31 1.45 -4.18 12.95
C THR A 31 1.26 -2.92 13.79
N GLU A 32 1.05 -3.08 15.11
CA GLU A 32 0.97 -1.96 16.05
C GLU A 32 2.20 -1.07 16.00
N MET A 33 3.41 -1.67 16.08
CA MET A 33 4.66 -0.92 16.04
C MET A 33 4.81 -0.11 14.75
N LEU A 34 4.51 -0.70 13.59
CA LEU A 34 4.61 -0.03 12.30
C LEU A 34 3.58 1.10 12.16
N CYS A 35 2.31 0.84 12.51
CA CYS A 35 1.24 1.84 12.46
C CYS A 35 1.48 2.99 13.44
N LYS A 36 2.03 2.70 14.62
CA LYS A 36 2.44 3.72 15.59
C LYS A 36 3.49 4.67 15.02
N ASN A 37 4.48 4.17 14.30
CA ASN A 37 5.50 5.02 13.67
C ASN A 37 4.89 5.92 12.58
N ILE A 38 3.93 5.43 11.78
CA ILE A 38 3.18 6.29 10.85
C ILE A 38 2.41 7.36 11.64
N ALA A 39 1.65 6.96 12.66
CA ALA A 39 0.86 7.89 13.47
C ALA A 39 1.72 8.98 14.14
N GLU A 40 2.90 8.61 14.64
CA GLU A 40 3.85 9.57 15.23
C GLU A 40 4.34 10.61 14.22
N HIS A 41 4.60 10.23 12.97
CA HIS A 41 4.96 11.17 11.92
C HIS A 41 3.86 12.20 11.69
N PHE A 42 2.61 11.77 11.63
CA PHE A 42 1.47 12.63 11.35
C PHE A 42 0.82 13.26 12.60
N ARG A 43 1.31 13.01 13.81
CA ARG A 43 0.67 13.44 15.08
C ARG A 43 0.45 14.94 15.22
N LYS A 44 1.24 15.77 14.54
CA LYS A 44 1.12 17.23 14.56
C LYS A 44 0.12 17.77 13.56
N LYS A 45 -0.39 16.93 12.66
CA LYS A 45 -1.41 17.29 11.69
C LYS A 45 -2.79 16.95 12.22
N LYS A 46 -3.78 17.74 11.84
CA LYS A 46 -5.16 17.38 12.05
C LYS A 46 -5.53 16.28 11.08
N ILE A 47 -5.77 15.07 11.58
CA ILE A 47 -6.27 13.93 10.82
C ILE A 47 -7.65 13.58 11.34
N ASP A 48 -8.67 13.66 10.48
CA ASP A 48 -10.05 13.36 10.83
C ASP A 48 -10.42 11.91 10.50
N VAL A 49 -9.76 11.33 9.49
CA VAL A 49 -9.99 9.94 9.05
C VAL A 49 -8.74 9.34 8.40
N VAL A 50 -8.49 8.05 8.68
CA VAL A 50 -7.44 7.26 8.00
C VAL A 50 -8.08 6.34 6.99
N LEU A 51 -7.60 6.38 5.74
CA LEU A 51 -8.12 5.62 4.62
C LEU A 51 -7.10 4.61 4.11
N GLY A 52 -7.51 3.35 3.94
CA GLY A 52 -6.73 2.32 3.27
C GLY A 52 -7.48 1.66 2.12
N ALA A 53 -6.75 0.97 1.24
CA ALA A 53 -7.36 0.11 0.23
C ALA A 53 -7.47 -1.34 0.74
N ALA A 54 -8.61 -1.98 0.53
CA ALA A 54 -8.78 -3.38 0.84
C ALA A 54 -7.78 -4.25 0.01
N VAL A 55 -7.19 -5.29 0.61
CA VAL A 55 -7.47 -5.94 1.89
C VAL A 55 -6.45 -5.51 2.96
N GLY A 56 -5.15 -5.38 2.65
CA GLY A 56 -4.09 -5.05 3.60
C GLY A 56 -4.27 -3.69 4.27
N GLY A 57 -4.70 -2.70 3.49
CA GLY A 57 -4.95 -1.35 3.99
C GLY A 57 -6.03 -1.25 5.07
N ILE A 58 -6.94 -2.24 5.18
CA ILE A 58 -7.97 -2.26 6.24
C ILE A 58 -7.31 -2.32 7.62
N ILE A 59 -6.39 -3.27 7.80
CA ILE A 59 -5.69 -3.49 9.08
C ILE A 59 -4.84 -2.25 9.42
N ILE A 60 -4.12 -1.74 8.43
CA ILE A 60 -3.22 -0.59 8.62
C ILE A 60 -4.01 0.67 8.94
N ALA A 61 -5.11 0.93 8.22
CA ALA A 61 -5.96 2.09 8.48
C ALA A 61 -6.56 2.05 9.88
N TYR A 62 -7.11 0.90 10.27
CA TYR A 62 -7.69 0.71 11.60
C TYR A 62 -6.66 0.96 12.71
N GLU A 63 -5.49 0.34 12.60
CA GLU A 63 -4.48 0.44 13.65
C GLU A 63 -3.83 1.83 13.70
N THR A 64 -3.55 2.45 12.55
CA THR A 64 -3.04 3.83 12.51
C THR A 64 -4.05 4.83 13.10
N ALA A 65 -5.35 4.68 12.75
CA ALA A 65 -6.42 5.51 13.30
C ALA A 65 -6.56 5.35 14.81
N ARG A 66 -6.39 4.13 15.35
CA ARG A 66 -6.37 3.86 16.79
C ARG A 66 -5.30 4.69 17.52
N HIS A 67 -4.09 4.77 16.95
CA HIS A 67 -3.02 5.60 17.51
C HIS A 67 -3.27 7.10 17.38
N LEU A 68 -3.90 7.55 16.30
CA LEU A 68 -4.28 8.95 16.07
C LEU A 68 -5.58 9.34 16.80
N LYS A 69 -6.30 8.36 17.39
CA LYS A 69 -7.61 8.54 18.04
C LYS A 69 -8.66 9.15 17.10
N THR A 70 -8.68 8.68 15.86
CA THR A 70 -9.59 9.12 14.81
C THR A 70 -10.31 7.94 14.15
N ARG A 71 -11.11 8.20 13.12
CA ARG A 71 -11.87 7.17 12.41
C ARG A 71 -11.00 6.45 11.38
N ALA A 72 -11.31 5.18 11.13
CA ALA A 72 -10.75 4.40 10.04
C ALA A 72 -11.84 4.04 9.04
N VAL A 73 -11.51 4.16 7.75
CA VAL A 73 -12.35 3.71 6.65
C VAL A 73 -11.49 2.99 5.62
N PHE A 74 -12.12 2.25 4.73
CA PHE A 74 -11.41 1.65 3.60
C PHE A 74 -12.25 1.69 2.32
N MET A 75 -11.56 1.74 1.20
CA MET A 75 -12.15 1.50 -0.10
C MET A 75 -11.90 0.07 -0.54
N GLU A 76 -12.89 -0.54 -1.16
CA GLU A 76 -12.83 -1.87 -1.74
C GLU A 76 -13.20 -1.84 -3.22
N ARG A 77 -12.78 -2.87 -3.98
CA ARG A 77 -13.08 -2.92 -5.40
C ARG A 77 -14.53 -3.33 -5.65
N GLU A 78 -15.20 -2.50 -6.42
CA GLU A 78 -16.50 -2.74 -7.00
C GLU A 78 -16.41 -2.47 -8.50
N GLU A 79 -16.72 -3.46 -9.31
CA GLU A 79 -16.60 -3.38 -10.78
C GLU A 79 -15.22 -2.86 -11.26
N GLY A 80 -14.16 -3.30 -10.57
CA GLY A 80 -12.77 -2.94 -10.89
C GLY A 80 -12.28 -1.61 -10.34
N LYS A 81 -13.14 -0.75 -9.79
CA LYS A 81 -12.80 0.56 -9.22
C LYS A 81 -12.82 0.54 -7.70
N LEU A 82 -11.96 1.32 -7.07
CA LEU A 82 -12.00 1.53 -5.62
C LEU A 82 -13.20 2.43 -5.26
N LYS A 83 -13.99 1.99 -4.30
CA LYS A 83 -15.20 2.69 -3.83
C LYS A 83 -15.27 2.66 -2.30
N LEU A 84 -15.71 3.76 -1.71
CA LEU A 84 -16.08 3.81 -0.32
C LEU A 84 -17.47 3.16 -0.15
N ARG A 85 -17.52 2.07 0.63
CA ARG A 85 -18.74 1.27 0.83
C ARG A 85 -19.05 1.12 2.32
N ARG A 86 -19.93 0.18 2.67
CA ARG A 86 -20.22 -0.18 4.07
C ARG A 86 -20.77 0.96 4.91
N ASN A 87 -21.48 1.92 4.30
CA ASN A 87 -21.97 3.14 4.96
C ASN A 87 -20.84 3.96 5.60
N PHE A 88 -19.61 3.82 5.14
CA PHE A 88 -18.53 4.72 5.49
C PHE A 88 -18.77 6.10 4.88
N GLU A 89 -18.36 7.13 5.58
CA GLU A 89 -18.46 8.51 5.13
C GLU A 89 -17.11 9.22 5.27
N ILE A 90 -16.81 10.06 4.30
CA ILE A 90 -15.79 11.10 4.38
C ILE A 90 -16.53 12.42 4.18
N LYS A 91 -16.56 13.26 5.22
CA LYS A 91 -17.32 14.50 5.24
C LYS A 91 -16.57 15.62 4.53
N GLU A 92 -17.32 16.63 4.09
CA GLU A 92 -16.73 17.85 3.52
C GLU A 92 -15.78 18.53 4.49
N GLY A 93 -14.57 18.87 4.00
CA GLY A 93 -13.52 19.53 4.76
C GLY A 93 -12.69 18.61 5.67
N GLU A 94 -12.98 17.31 5.76
CA GLU A 94 -12.15 16.38 6.55
C GLU A 94 -10.76 16.20 5.97
N ASN A 95 -9.80 16.01 6.88
CA ASN A 95 -8.40 15.75 6.54
C ASN A 95 -8.16 14.24 6.54
N VAL A 96 -7.89 13.69 5.38
CA VAL A 96 -7.70 12.26 5.13
C VAL A 96 -6.22 11.91 5.12
N LEU A 97 -5.81 10.96 5.95
CA LEU A 97 -4.51 10.29 5.85
C LEU A 97 -4.70 8.99 5.06
N ILE A 98 -4.06 8.88 3.91
CA ILE A 98 -4.03 7.62 3.14
C ILE A 98 -2.91 6.73 3.69
N VAL A 99 -3.18 5.43 3.86
CA VAL A 99 -2.17 4.45 4.28
C VAL A 99 -2.13 3.25 3.34
N GLU A 100 -0.90 2.76 3.07
CA GLU A 100 -0.67 1.62 2.18
C GLU A 100 0.44 0.72 2.73
N ASP A 101 0.34 -0.57 2.48
CA ASP A 101 1.35 -1.55 2.89
C ASP A 101 2.61 -1.50 2.00
N ILE A 102 2.45 -1.60 0.70
CA ILE A 102 3.57 -1.64 -0.26
C ILE A 102 3.25 -0.80 -1.49
N VAL A 103 4.05 0.20 -1.75
CA VAL A 103 4.02 0.97 -3.00
C VAL A 103 5.06 0.40 -3.97
N THR A 104 4.62 -0.02 -5.15
CA THR A 104 5.49 -0.43 -6.27
C THR A 104 5.46 0.61 -7.38
N THR A 105 4.36 0.69 -8.12
CA THR A 105 4.13 1.74 -9.13
C THR A 105 3.32 2.90 -8.60
N GLY A 106 2.74 2.76 -7.40
CA GLY A 106 1.85 3.76 -6.82
C GLY A 106 0.40 3.71 -7.29
N GLY A 107 0.04 2.80 -8.20
CA GLY A 107 -1.28 2.79 -8.83
C GLY A 107 -2.45 2.72 -7.84
N SER A 108 -2.37 1.92 -6.77
CA SER A 108 -3.44 1.84 -5.78
C SER A 108 -3.62 3.15 -5.00
N VAL A 109 -2.51 3.76 -4.59
CA VAL A 109 -2.55 5.06 -3.89
C VAL A 109 -3.09 6.15 -4.80
N GLN A 110 -2.64 6.18 -6.07
CA GLN A 110 -3.14 7.15 -7.05
C GLN A 110 -4.65 6.99 -7.29
N GLU A 111 -5.13 5.74 -7.38
CA GLU A 111 -6.56 5.45 -7.53
C GLU A 111 -7.39 5.95 -6.32
N LEU A 112 -6.86 5.81 -5.08
CA LEU A 112 -7.49 6.39 -3.89
C LEU A 112 -7.54 7.92 -3.97
N ILE A 113 -6.46 8.56 -4.38
CA ILE A 113 -6.37 10.02 -4.54
C ILE A 113 -7.37 10.51 -5.58
N ASP A 114 -7.44 9.84 -6.73
CA ASP A 114 -8.33 10.20 -7.84
C ASP A 114 -9.80 10.04 -7.43
N GLU A 115 -10.15 8.95 -6.73
CA GLU A 115 -11.50 8.75 -6.20
C GLU A 115 -11.88 9.81 -5.16
N LEU A 116 -10.95 10.17 -4.25
CA LEU A 116 -11.19 11.24 -3.28
C LEU A 116 -11.41 12.58 -3.96
N LYS A 117 -10.56 12.95 -4.92
CA LYS A 117 -10.68 14.23 -5.65
C LYS A 117 -11.94 14.31 -6.50
N ALA A 118 -12.38 13.19 -7.06
CA ALA A 118 -13.55 13.17 -7.94
C ALA A 118 -14.88 13.20 -7.17
N ASN A 119 -14.95 12.56 -6.01
CA ASN A 119 -16.23 12.27 -5.36
C ASN A 119 -16.36 12.83 -3.95
N TYR A 120 -15.28 13.37 -3.35
CA TYR A 120 -15.28 13.86 -1.97
C TYR A 120 -14.63 15.24 -1.86
N LYS A 121 -15.27 16.15 -1.14
CA LYS A 121 -14.74 17.49 -0.86
C LYS A 121 -13.87 17.46 0.41
N CYS A 122 -12.80 16.68 0.40
CA CYS A 122 -11.91 16.51 1.54
C CYS A 122 -10.48 16.98 1.21
N ASN A 123 -9.65 17.09 2.25
CA ASN A 123 -8.23 17.42 2.12
C ASN A 123 -7.40 16.13 2.28
N ILE A 124 -6.42 15.91 1.44
CA ILE A 124 -5.45 14.82 1.62
C ILE A 124 -4.31 15.38 2.47
N ALA A 125 -4.27 15.00 3.75
CA ALA A 125 -3.32 15.51 4.73
C ALA A 125 -1.93 14.88 4.60
N GLY A 126 -1.86 13.68 4.01
CA GLY A 126 -0.62 12.97 3.78
C GLY A 126 -0.82 11.52 3.36
N ILE A 127 0.30 10.83 3.11
CA ILE A 127 0.35 9.42 2.75
C ILE A 127 1.36 8.71 3.64
N GLY A 128 0.93 7.67 4.37
CA GLY A 128 1.77 6.80 5.19
C GLY A 128 1.96 5.43 4.53
N ILE A 129 3.19 5.02 4.29
CA ILE A 129 3.53 3.80 3.57
C ILE A 129 4.43 2.92 4.45
N PHE A 130 4.15 1.62 4.53
CA PHE A 130 5.09 0.72 5.21
C PHE A 130 6.37 0.56 4.39
N ILE A 131 6.23 0.19 3.12
CA ILE A 131 7.40 -0.05 2.27
C ILE A 131 7.20 0.59 0.89
N ASP A 132 8.06 1.55 0.56
CA ASP A 132 8.18 2.09 -0.79
C ASP A 132 9.22 1.28 -1.59
N ARG A 133 8.75 0.60 -2.63
CA ARG A 133 9.55 -0.16 -3.59
C ARG A 133 9.62 0.53 -4.96
N SER A 134 9.14 1.74 -5.07
CA SER A 134 9.16 2.49 -6.33
C SER A 134 10.58 2.94 -6.72
N GLY A 135 11.52 2.87 -5.77
CA GLY A 135 12.83 3.49 -5.90
C GLY A 135 12.75 5.02 -5.92
N GLY A 136 11.75 5.59 -5.23
CA GLY A 136 11.50 7.03 -5.18
C GLY A 136 10.82 7.61 -6.42
N ARG A 137 10.33 6.76 -7.33
CA ARG A 137 9.65 7.19 -8.57
C ARG A 137 8.17 7.47 -8.40
N ALA A 138 7.54 6.96 -7.34
CA ALA A 138 6.13 7.23 -7.06
C ALA A 138 6.00 8.65 -6.49
N ASP A 139 5.47 9.54 -7.29
CA ASP A 139 5.09 10.89 -6.89
C ASP A 139 3.56 10.99 -6.96
N PHE A 140 2.96 11.39 -5.87
CA PHE A 140 1.50 11.48 -5.72
C PHE A 140 1.00 12.93 -5.74
N GLY A 141 1.90 13.91 -5.85
CA GLY A 141 1.56 15.32 -5.72
C GLY A 141 1.01 15.68 -4.33
N VAL A 142 1.31 14.88 -3.31
CA VAL A 142 0.96 15.10 -1.91
C VAL A 142 2.23 15.44 -1.14
N GLU A 143 2.28 16.64 -0.56
CA GLU A 143 3.48 17.20 0.07
C GLU A 143 4.10 16.28 1.12
N ASP A 144 3.28 15.70 1.99
CA ASP A 144 3.75 14.84 3.09
C ASP A 144 3.49 13.37 2.76
N THR A 145 4.44 12.78 2.04
CA THR A 145 4.46 11.33 1.75
C THR A 145 5.60 10.69 2.53
N PHE A 146 5.24 9.89 3.53
CA PHE A 146 6.15 9.23 4.45
C PHE A 146 6.16 7.72 4.28
N ALA A 147 7.33 7.14 4.10
CA ALA A 147 7.53 5.68 4.06
C ALA A 147 8.45 5.24 5.20
N LEU A 148 8.03 4.19 5.94
CA LEU A 148 8.86 3.61 7.02
C LEU A 148 10.14 2.98 6.48
N ALA A 149 10.08 2.39 5.30
CA ALA A 149 11.23 1.84 4.61
C ALA A 149 11.15 2.09 3.10
N LYS A 150 12.32 2.33 2.48
CA LYS A 150 12.48 2.36 1.03
C LYS A 150 13.36 1.20 0.61
N LEU A 151 12.88 0.37 -0.31
CA LEU A 151 13.60 -0.79 -0.82
C LEU A 151 13.76 -0.66 -2.34
N ASP A 152 14.99 -0.60 -2.80
CA ASP A 152 15.27 -0.74 -4.22
C ASP A 152 15.38 -2.22 -4.56
N VAL A 153 14.29 -2.79 -5.08
CA VAL A 153 14.22 -4.20 -5.49
C VAL A 153 14.20 -4.27 -7.00
N LYS A 154 15.27 -4.79 -7.58
CA LYS A 154 15.37 -4.99 -9.03
C LYS A 154 14.32 -5.98 -9.51
N ALA A 155 13.63 -5.61 -10.58
CA ALA A 155 12.75 -6.49 -11.32
C ALA A 155 13.27 -6.65 -12.75
N TYR A 156 13.28 -7.87 -13.26
CA TYR A 156 13.88 -8.25 -14.54
C TYR A 156 12.79 -8.71 -15.50
N GLU A 157 12.94 -8.40 -16.78
CA GLU A 157 12.23 -9.14 -17.82
C GLU A 157 12.76 -10.60 -17.85
N GLU A 158 11.92 -11.55 -18.25
CA GLU A 158 12.26 -12.96 -18.24
C GLU A 158 13.60 -13.25 -18.97
N LYS A 159 13.78 -12.66 -20.16
CA LYS A 159 14.98 -12.79 -21.00
C LYS A 159 16.27 -12.30 -20.34
N ASP A 160 16.16 -11.31 -19.43
CA ASP A 160 17.30 -10.67 -18.77
C ASP A 160 17.48 -11.15 -17.32
N CYS A 161 16.60 -12.06 -16.87
CA CYS A 161 16.58 -12.52 -15.48
C CYS A 161 17.76 -13.44 -15.18
N PRO A 162 18.63 -13.09 -14.21
CA PRO A 162 19.76 -13.95 -13.84
C PRO A 162 19.30 -15.29 -13.27
N MET A 163 18.20 -15.32 -12.49
CA MET A 163 17.67 -16.55 -11.91
C MET A 163 17.12 -17.51 -12.99
N CYS A 164 16.59 -16.99 -14.12
CA CYS A 164 16.23 -17.83 -15.26
C CYS A 164 17.48 -18.46 -15.90
N LYS A 165 18.55 -17.68 -16.05
CA LYS A 165 19.82 -18.17 -16.62
C LYS A 165 20.41 -19.26 -15.74
N ASP A 166 20.30 -19.14 -14.44
CA ASP A 166 20.79 -20.11 -13.45
C ASP A 166 19.80 -21.27 -13.20
N SER A 167 18.71 -21.35 -13.98
CA SER A 167 17.66 -22.39 -13.86
C SER A 167 17.04 -22.50 -12.46
N VAL A 168 16.99 -21.40 -11.72
CA VAL A 168 16.33 -21.35 -10.40
C VAL A 168 14.82 -21.48 -10.60
N PRO A 169 14.13 -22.42 -9.91
CA PRO A 169 12.69 -22.62 -10.07
C PRO A 169 11.87 -21.35 -9.81
N LEU A 170 10.99 -21.00 -10.75
CA LEU A 170 10.13 -19.84 -10.66
C LEU A 170 8.94 -20.10 -9.73
N THR A 171 8.75 -19.26 -8.72
CA THR A 171 7.65 -19.32 -7.78
C THR A 171 6.65 -18.19 -8.05
N LYS A 172 5.38 -18.53 -8.24
CA LYS A 172 4.28 -17.55 -8.32
C LYS A 172 3.66 -17.37 -6.95
N ARG A 173 3.63 -16.12 -6.47
CA ARG A 173 2.93 -15.72 -5.23
C ARG A 173 2.00 -14.54 -5.53
N GLY A 174 1.01 -14.35 -4.65
CA GLY A 174 0.00 -13.28 -4.77
C GLY A 174 -1.36 -13.79 -5.24
N SER A 175 -2.40 -13.04 -4.91
CA SER A 175 -3.81 -13.42 -5.09
C SER A 175 -4.36 -13.10 -6.50
N ARG A 176 -3.64 -12.35 -7.33
CA ARG A 176 -4.10 -12.03 -8.68
C ARG A 176 -3.75 -13.16 -9.65
N ASN A 177 -4.79 -13.78 -10.23
CA ASN A 177 -4.60 -14.64 -11.40
C ASN A 177 -4.13 -13.75 -12.56
N LEU A 178 -2.89 -13.94 -13.00
CA LEU A 178 -2.47 -13.40 -14.30
C LEU A 178 -3.32 -14.15 -15.34
N ALA A 179 -4.25 -13.45 -16.00
CA ALA A 179 -4.93 -14.02 -17.15
C ALA A 179 -3.86 -14.50 -18.14
N LYS A 180 -3.93 -15.78 -18.53
CA LYS A 180 -3.13 -16.27 -19.65
C LYS A 180 -3.52 -15.43 -20.87
N LYS A 181 -2.56 -14.66 -21.38
CA LYS A 181 -2.68 -14.10 -22.74
C LYS A 181 -2.46 -15.21 -23.75
#